data_f1c6ae16e5a0da9630b66d7586c662fa
#
_entry.id   f1c6ae16e5a0da9630b66d7586c662fa
#
_cell.length_a   1.000
_cell.length_b   1.000
_cell.length_c   1.000
_cell.angle_alpha   90.00
_cell.angle_beta   90.00
_cell.angle_gamma   90.00
#
_symmetry.space_group_name_H-M   'P 1'
#
loop_
_entity.id
_entity.type
_entity.pdbx_description
1 polymer ?
#
loop_
_entity_poly.entity_id
_entity_poly.type
_entity_poly.pdbx_seq_one_letter_code
_entity_poly.pdbx_strand_id
1 'polypeptide(L)'
;MASYLGAMIHVVHHPAYVTEAPARSTYRWGKNGAIRDLLRAKGDAVVWTEPELIPPVWLETVHDPDYVAEVLEARVPPDKTRRIGFPITEQVAHRARAVPGGTWTAALLALEHGLAANTAGGSHHALANTGAGYCVFNDLAVAAVRLVEQGVVGRVAIVDCDVHQGDGTAALTAGRPDIVTYSIHAEKNFPARKARSTLDVGLPDGVDDDGYLAELAATLTPFLDEHRPDIILYQAGVDPFVEDRLGRLSLTREGLIAREKLIADLALARGLPVASTVGGGYGDDVMAIAERHVTAIQTLGERLSHRNPAEAEA
;
A
#
# COMPACT_ATOMS: atom_id res chain seq x y z
N MET A 1 -7.40 39.27 -0.35
CA MET A 1 -6.47 38.25 0.17
C MET A 1 -7.13 36.90 -0.09
N ALA A 2 -6.79 36.25 -1.19
CA ALA A 2 -7.21 34.86 -1.41
C ALA A 2 -6.43 34.01 -0.41
N SER A 3 -7.14 33.43 0.56
CA SER A 3 -6.57 32.40 1.42
C SER A 3 -6.13 31.24 0.52
N TYR A 4 -4.85 30.96 0.48
CA TYR A 4 -4.34 29.67 0.01
C TYR A 4 -4.94 28.62 0.94
N LEU A 5 -6.07 28.06 0.55
CA LEU A 5 -6.52 26.79 1.08
C LEU A 5 -5.47 25.78 0.59
N GLY A 6 -4.50 25.46 1.44
CA GLY A 6 -3.55 24.41 1.18
C GLY A 6 -4.33 23.13 0.85
N ALA A 7 -3.84 22.39 -0.14
CA ALA A 7 -4.44 21.14 -0.57
C ALA A 7 -4.70 20.20 0.62
N MET A 8 -5.96 19.83 0.83
CA MET A 8 -6.34 18.91 1.90
C MET A 8 -6.02 17.47 1.47
N ILE A 9 -5.36 16.72 2.35
CA ILE A 9 -5.05 15.31 2.12
C ILE A 9 -6.10 14.46 2.83
N HIS A 10 -6.81 13.62 2.10
CA HIS A 10 -7.74 12.64 2.66
C HIS A 10 -6.96 11.45 3.24
N VAL A 11 -7.12 11.21 4.54
CA VAL A 11 -6.41 10.17 5.27
C VAL A 11 -7.40 9.23 5.94
N VAL A 12 -7.24 7.95 5.68
CA VAL A 12 -8.04 6.88 6.27
C VAL A 12 -7.27 6.27 7.44
N HIS A 13 -7.90 6.21 8.61
CA HIS A 13 -7.33 5.60 9.80
C HIS A 13 -8.40 4.93 10.65
N HIS A 14 -8.16 3.68 11.05
CA HIS A 14 -9.01 2.97 11.99
C HIS A 14 -8.26 2.77 13.33
N PRO A 15 -8.92 2.93 14.50
CA PRO A 15 -8.28 2.75 15.81
C PRO A 15 -7.56 1.40 15.97
N ALA A 16 -8.09 0.33 15.40
CA ALA A 16 -7.48 -1.00 15.42
C ALA A 16 -6.11 -1.09 14.70
N TYR A 17 -5.69 -0.09 13.95
CA TYR A 17 -4.33 -0.07 13.37
C TYR A 17 -3.26 0.10 14.43
N VAL A 18 -3.63 0.70 15.57
CA VAL A 18 -2.77 0.87 16.74
C VAL A 18 -3.06 -0.26 17.73
N THR A 19 -2.40 -1.38 17.53
CA THR A 19 -2.56 -2.59 18.32
C THR A 19 -1.27 -2.87 19.08
N GLU A 20 -1.37 -3.38 20.30
CA GLU A 20 -0.21 -3.83 21.06
C GLU A 20 0.50 -4.99 20.34
N ALA A 21 1.83 -5.00 20.47
CA ALA A 21 2.64 -6.05 19.88
C ALA A 21 2.32 -7.41 20.54
N PRO A 22 1.91 -8.43 19.78
CA PRO A 22 1.77 -9.77 20.32
C PRO A 22 3.12 -10.27 20.87
N ALA A 23 3.07 -11.11 21.91
CA ALA A 23 4.27 -11.76 22.41
C ALA A 23 5.03 -12.50 21.30
N ARG A 24 6.36 -12.38 21.27
CA ARG A 24 7.24 -12.97 20.24
C ARG A 24 7.06 -12.42 18.82
N SER A 25 6.46 -11.24 18.66
CA SER A 25 6.41 -10.58 17.36
C SER A 25 7.78 -10.04 16.94
N THR A 26 8.14 -10.23 15.69
CA THR A 26 9.31 -9.59 15.06
C THR A 26 8.94 -8.33 14.28
N TYR A 27 7.63 -8.07 14.09
CA TYR A 27 7.10 -6.89 13.44
C TYR A 27 7.15 -5.65 14.36
N ARG A 28 7.35 -4.47 13.80
CA ARG A 28 7.40 -3.19 14.55
C ARG A 28 6.03 -2.53 14.60
N TRP A 29 5.28 -2.80 15.66
CA TRP A 29 3.86 -2.43 15.81
C TRP A 29 3.58 -0.94 15.96
N GLY A 30 4.54 -0.14 16.42
CA GLY A 30 4.30 1.28 16.74
C GLY A 30 4.13 2.22 15.55
N LYS A 31 4.51 1.83 14.32
CA LYS A 31 4.61 2.75 13.20
C LYS A 31 3.28 3.39 12.78
N ASN A 32 2.18 2.62 12.75
CA ASN A 32 0.88 3.18 12.35
C ASN A 32 0.36 4.24 13.32
N GLY A 33 0.61 4.07 14.63
CA GLY A 33 0.31 5.08 15.63
C GLY A 33 1.15 6.34 15.45
N ALA A 34 2.45 6.18 15.23
CA ALA A 34 3.37 7.29 14.99
C ALA A 34 3.01 8.07 13.69
N ILE A 35 2.66 7.38 12.60
CA ILE A 35 2.17 7.99 11.36
C ILE A 35 0.91 8.84 11.63
N ARG A 36 -0.08 8.28 12.33
CA ARG A 36 -1.30 8.99 12.72
C ARG A 36 -0.97 10.26 13.51
N ASP A 37 -0.11 10.15 14.52
CA ASP A 37 0.19 11.27 15.41
C ASP A 37 0.97 12.39 14.70
N LEU A 38 1.92 12.03 13.82
CA LEU A 38 2.63 12.97 12.96
C LEU A 38 1.68 13.68 11.97
N LEU A 39 0.75 12.96 11.36
CA LEU A 39 -0.25 13.56 10.46
C LEU A 39 -1.24 14.44 11.22
N ARG A 40 -1.68 14.06 12.42
CA ARG A 40 -2.54 14.88 13.27
C ARG A 40 -1.89 16.22 13.65
N ALA A 41 -0.57 16.22 13.84
CA ALA A 41 0.18 17.44 14.13
C ALA A 41 0.18 18.46 12.95
N LYS A 42 -0.26 18.04 11.75
CA LYS A 42 -0.43 18.94 10.57
C LYS A 42 -1.74 19.72 10.59
N GLY A 43 -2.63 19.45 11.54
CA GLY A 43 -3.88 20.21 11.73
C GLY A 43 -4.85 20.07 10.55
N ASP A 44 -5.46 21.18 10.15
CA ASP A 44 -6.55 21.25 9.16
C ASP A 44 -6.13 20.88 7.72
N ALA A 45 -4.85 20.63 7.47
CA ALA A 45 -4.37 20.14 6.18
C ALA A 45 -4.75 18.66 5.90
N VAL A 46 -5.30 17.94 6.89
CA VAL A 46 -5.66 16.53 6.78
C VAL A 46 -7.13 16.31 7.12
N VAL A 47 -7.85 15.68 6.19
CA VAL A 47 -9.24 15.25 6.39
C VAL A 47 -9.23 13.78 6.79
N TRP A 48 -9.75 13.47 7.97
CA TRP A 48 -9.74 12.13 8.53
C TRP A 48 -11.04 11.38 8.24
N THR A 49 -10.91 10.14 7.79
CA THR A 49 -12.03 9.21 7.61
C THR A 49 -11.74 7.91 8.36
N GLU A 50 -12.67 7.47 9.20
CA GLU A 50 -12.61 6.14 9.82
C GLU A 50 -13.35 5.15 8.91
N PRO A 51 -12.67 4.07 8.45
CA PRO A 51 -13.28 3.09 7.58
C PRO A 51 -14.14 2.11 8.39
N GLU A 52 -15.14 1.52 7.73
CA GLU A 52 -15.88 0.40 8.29
C GLU A 52 -15.08 -0.91 8.17
N LEU A 53 -15.38 -1.85 9.07
CA LEU A 53 -14.89 -3.22 8.97
C LEU A 53 -15.59 -3.91 7.80
N ILE A 54 -14.81 -4.45 6.86
CA ILE A 54 -15.39 -5.17 5.74
C ILE A 54 -16.08 -6.47 6.18
N PRO A 55 -17.16 -6.91 5.51
CA PRO A 55 -17.75 -8.21 5.71
C PRO A 55 -16.75 -9.34 5.40
N PRO A 56 -16.74 -10.46 6.16
CA PRO A 56 -15.85 -11.59 5.88
C PRO A 56 -15.90 -12.08 4.42
N VAL A 57 -17.07 -12.10 3.83
CA VAL A 57 -17.29 -12.51 2.43
C VAL A 57 -16.47 -11.68 1.42
N TRP A 58 -16.06 -10.46 1.75
CA TRP A 58 -15.17 -9.69 0.90
C TRP A 58 -13.73 -10.21 0.94
N LEU A 59 -13.28 -10.71 2.09
CA LEU A 59 -11.98 -11.38 2.21
C LEU A 59 -11.96 -12.69 1.41
N GLU A 60 -13.07 -13.41 1.43
CA GLU A 60 -13.26 -14.70 0.73
C GLU A 60 -13.29 -14.56 -0.80
N THR A 61 -13.35 -13.34 -1.33
CA THR A 61 -13.23 -13.13 -2.79
C THR A 61 -11.81 -13.41 -3.31
N VAL A 62 -10.80 -13.34 -2.45
CA VAL A 62 -9.39 -13.55 -2.80
C VAL A 62 -8.67 -14.53 -1.87
N HIS A 63 -9.17 -14.72 -0.65
CA HIS A 63 -8.62 -15.65 0.33
C HIS A 63 -9.52 -16.87 0.50
N ASP A 64 -8.90 -18.00 0.82
CA ASP A 64 -9.59 -19.24 1.16
C ASP A 64 -10.51 -19.02 2.38
N PRO A 65 -11.79 -19.40 2.31
CA PRO A 65 -12.73 -19.25 3.43
C PRO A 65 -12.25 -19.88 4.74
N ASP A 66 -11.57 -21.03 4.68
CA ASP A 66 -11.03 -21.70 5.87
C ASP A 66 -9.92 -20.82 6.50
N TYR A 67 -9.05 -20.21 5.68
CA TYR A 67 -8.03 -19.28 6.17
C TYR A 67 -8.66 -18.01 6.75
N VAL A 68 -9.68 -17.48 6.12
CA VAL A 68 -10.43 -16.31 6.66
C VAL A 68 -11.00 -16.65 8.03
N ALA A 69 -11.65 -17.80 8.19
CA ALA A 69 -12.18 -18.28 9.46
C ALA A 69 -11.07 -18.47 10.53
N GLU A 70 -9.95 -19.12 10.16
CA GLU A 70 -8.79 -19.29 11.06
C GLU A 70 -8.30 -17.94 11.64
N VAL A 71 -8.21 -16.91 10.80
CA VAL A 71 -7.77 -15.57 11.22
C VAL A 71 -8.81 -14.90 12.09
N LEU A 72 -10.08 -14.86 11.66
CA LEU A 72 -11.15 -14.14 12.36
C LEU A 72 -11.46 -14.75 13.73
N GLU A 73 -11.26 -16.05 13.89
CA GLU A 73 -11.43 -16.77 15.15
C GLU A 73 -10.13 -16.88 15.97
N ALA A 74 -9.05 -16.21 15.53
CA ALA A 74 -7.73 -16.24 16.16
C ALA A 74 -7.19 -17.67 16.37
N ARG A 75 -7.46 -18.59 15.42
CA ARG A 75 -7.09 -20.01 15.46
C ARG A 75 -6.11 -20.41 14.36
N VAL A 76 -5.28 -19.46 13.92
CA VAL A 76 -4.30 -19.69 12.85
C VAL A 76 -3.26 -20.74 13.28
N PRO A 77 -3.03 -21.80 12.49
CA PRO A 77 -2.05 -22.86 12.79
C PRO A 77 -0.62 -22.32 12.97
N PRO A 78 0.22 -23.03 13.75
CA PRO A 78 1.58 -22.59 14.07
C PRO A 78 2.51 -22.41 12.85
N ASP A 79 2.35 -23.21 11.80
CA ASP A 79 3.11 -23.09 10.56
C ASP A 79 2.76 -21.82 9.79
N LYS A 80 1.47 -21.46 9.66
CA LYS A 80 1.02 -20.20 9.08
C LYS A 80 1.44 -19.01 9.94
N THR A 81 1.32 -19.12 11.29
CA THR A 81 1.79 -18.10 12.23
C THR A 81 3.28 -17.79 12.05
N ARG A 82 4.13 -18.81 11.86
CA ARG A 82 5.57 -18.60 11.59
C ARG A 82 5.80 -17.87 10.26
N ARG A 83 5.01 -18.16 9.22
CA ARG A 83 5.11 -17.47 7.93
C ARG A 83 4.69 -16.00 8.03
N ILE A 84 3.65 -15.71 8.81
CA ILE A 84 3.18 -14.34 9.09
C ILE A 84 4.24 -13.57 9.89
N GLY A 85 4.89 -14.21 10.88
CA GLY A 85 5.93 -13.60 11.72
C GLY A 85 5.43 -13.12 13.10
N PHE A 86 4.14 -13.32 13.40
CA PHE A 86 3.55 -13.03 14.71
C PHE A 86 2.26 -13.84 14.94
N PRO A 87 1.87 -14.08 16.21
CA PRO A 87 0.61 -14.73 16.55
C PRO A 87 -0.60 -13.88 16.14
N ILE A 88 -1.66 -14.53 15.67
CA ILE A 88 -2.95 -13.89 15.45
C ILE A 88 -3.74 -13.95 16.75
N THR A 89 -3.83 -12.82 17.43
CA THR A 89 -4.72 -12.60 18.58
C THR A 89 -6.03 -12.01 18.08
N GLU A 90 -7.06 -11.95 18.95
CA GLU A 90 -8.34 -11.29 18.62
C GLU A 90 -8.13 -9.83 18.17
N GLN A 91 -7.22 -9.09 18.80
CA GLN A 91 -6.88 -7.72 18.40
C GLN A 91 -6.23 -7.67 17.02
N VAL A 92 -5.31 -8.61 16.71
CA VAL A 92 -4.68 -8.73 15.40
C VAL A 92 -5.70 -9.14 14.34
N ALA A 93 -6.62 -10.06 14.64
CA ALA A 93 -7.71 -10.44 13.76
C ALA A 93 -8.63 -9.24 13.45
N HIS A 94 -8.98 -8.46 14.46
CA HIS A 94 -9.75 -7.23 14.29
C HIS A 94 -9.03 -6.22 13.41
N ARG A 95 -7.73 -5.98 13.64
CA ARG A 95 -6.88 -5.14 12.78
C ARG A 95 -6.82 -5.67 11.34
N ALA A 96 -6.63 -6.98 11.18
CA ALA A 96 -6.53 -7.61 9.85
C ALA A 96 -7.82 -7.42 9.02
N ARG A 97 -8.98 -7.34 9.68
CA ARG A 97 -10.26 -7.05 9.04
C ARG A 97 -10.46 -5.56 8.75
N ALA A 98 -9.92 -4.67 9.59
CA ALA A 98 -10.03 -3.22 9.40
C ALA A 98 -9.16 -2.70 8.24
N VAL A 99 -7.98 -3.30 8.03
CA VAL A 99 -7.01 -2.82 7.03
C VAL A 99 -7.57 -2.85 5.60
N PRO A 100 -8.18 -3.93 5.10
CA PRO A 100 -8.79 -3.92 3.76
C PRO A 100 -9.95 -2.93 3.63
N GLY A 101 -10.72 -2.70 4.72
CA GLY A 101 -11.75 -1.65 4.77
C GLY A 101 -11.15 -0.26 4.56
N GLY A 102 -9.99 0.00 5.16
CA GLY A 102 -9.26 1.25 4.96
C GLY A 102 -8.75 1.44 3.55
N THR A 103 -8.20 0.41 2.92
CA THR A 103 -7.72 0.49 1.54
C THR A 103 -8.88 0.68 0.57
N TRP A 104 -10.01 -0.01 0.78
CA TRP A 104 -11.25 0.21 0.05
C TRP A 104 -11.75 1.66 0.19
N THR A 105 -11.86 2.18 1.42
CA THR A 105 -12.31 3.55 1.69
C THR A 105 -11.35 4.58 1.06
N ALA A 106 -10.04 4.36 1.13
CA ALA A 106 -9.06 5.22 0.49
C ALA A 106 -9.23 5.21 -1.05
N ALA A 107 -9.56 4.07 -1.65
CA ALA A 107 -9.82 4.00 -3.09
C ALA A 107 -11.05 4.84 -3.50
N LEU A 108 -12.15 4.76 -2.75
CA LEU A 108 -13.34 5.57 -3.01
C LEU A 108 -13.06 7.07 -2.86
N LEU A 109 -12.36 7.47 -1.79
CA LEU A 109 -11.97 8.86 -1.58
C LEU A 109 -11.00 9.35 -2.66
N ALA A 110 -10.09 8.49 -3.13
CA ALA A 110 -9.18 8.84 -4.23
C ALA A 110 -9.94 9.09 -5.53
N LEU A 111 -10.95 8.29 -5.84
CA LEU A 111 -11.83 8.51 -7.01
C LEU A 111 -12.56 9.86 -6.94
N GLU A 112 -12.95 10.29 -5.74
CA GLU A 112 -13.66 11.57 -5.54
C GLU A 112 -12.70 12.77 -5.50
N HIS A 113 -11.52 12.62 -4.86
CA HIS A 113 -10.65 13.75 -4.52
C HIS A 113 -9.27 13.71 -5.20
N GLY A 114 -8.99 12.69 -6.03
CA GLY A 114 -7.73 12.49 -6.74
C GLY A 114 -6.67 11.75 -5.92
N LEU A 115 -6.62 11.95 -4.59
CA LEU A 115 -5.72 11.24 -3.67
C LEU A 115 -6.39 10.93 -2.36
N ALA A 116 -6.15 9.73 -1.85
CA ALA A 116 -6.33 9.41 -0.43
C ALA A 116 -5.26 8.43 0.05
N ALA A 117 -4.94 8.47 1.33
CA ALA A 117 -3.93 7.61 1.94
C ALA A 117 -4.52 6.81 3.10
N ASN A 118 -4.35 5.47 3.08
CA ASN A 118 -4.60 4.62 4.24
C ASN A 118 -3.33 4.57 5.11
N THR A 119 -3.44 4.88 6.40
CA THR A 119 -2.31 4.84 7.36
C THR A 119 -1.89 3.43 7.76
N ALA A 120 -2.43 2.42 7.08
CA ALA A 120 -2.05 1.01 7.16
C ALA A 120 -2.12 0.40 5.75
N GLY A 121 -2.11 -0.91 5.64
CA GLY A 121 -2.24 -1.62 4.37
C GLY A 121 -0.92 -1.83 3.65
N GLY A 122 -1.01 -2.23 2.39
CA GLY A 122 0.13 -2.69 1.62
C GLY A 122 0.54 -4.13 1.97
N SER A 123 -0.42 -4.97 2.35
CA SER A 123 -0.17 -6.34 2.81
C SER A 123 0.00 -7.31 1.64
N HIS A 124 0.98 -7.05 0.80
CA HIS A 124 1.19 -7.63 -0.52
C HIS A 124 1.70 -9.08 -0.55
N HIS A 125 2.13 -9.65 0.60
CA HIS A 125 2.63 -11.02 0.67
C HIS A 125 1.57 -12.05 1.07
N ALA A 126 0.39 -11.64 1.51
CA ALA A 126 -0.65 -12.59 1.89
C ALA A 126 -1.18 -13.34 0.66
N LEU A 127 -1.18 -14.66 0.74
CA LEU A 127 -1.64 -15.60 -0.28
C LEU A 127 -3.07 -16.07 0.01
N ALA A 128 -3.66 -16.87 -0.87
CA ALA A 128 -5.04 -17.32 -0.70
C ALA A 128 -5.28 -18.05 0.63
N ASN A 129 -4.41 -18.99 0.98
CA ASN A 129 -4.60 -19.87 2.13
C ASN A 129 -3.68 -19.60 3.32
N THR A 130 -2.88 -18.52 3.29
CA THR A 130 -1.92 -18.18 4.34
C THR A 130 -1.40 -16.76 4.24
N GLY A 131 -1.14 -16.11 5.36
CA GLY A 131 -0.32 -14.92 5.39
C GLY A 131 1.18 -15.22 5.30
N ALA A 132 1.97 -14.20 5.03
CA ALA A 132 3.43 -14.25 5.01
C ALA A 132 4.02 -12.86 5.18
N GLY A 133 5.29 -12.72 5.59
CA GLY A 133 6.02 -11.45 5.58
C GLY A 133 5.28 -10.31 6.29
N TYR A 134 4.71 -10.57 7.45
CA TYR A 134 3.89 -9.65 8.26
C TYR A 134 2.52 -9.29 7.67
N CYS A 135 2.15 -9.86 6.52
CA CYS A 135 0.86 -9.69 5.88
C CYS A 135 -0.11 -10.79 6.32
N VAL A 136 -1.32 -10.41 6.75
CA VAL A 136 -2.37 -11.36 7.15
C VAL A 136 -3.37 -11.54 6.02
N PHE A 137 -4.05 -10.48 5.59
CA PHE A 137 -4.89 -10.44 4.40
C PHE A 137 -4.32 -9.43 3.41
N ASN A 138 -4.46 -9.69 2.12
CA ASN A 138 -4.02 -8.80 1.05
C ASN A 138 -5.07 -7.73 0.77
N ASP A 139 -4.93 -6.59 1.42
CA ASP A 139 -5.86 -5.48 1.34
C ASP A 139 -5.93 -4.86 -0.07
N LEU A 140 -4.80 -4.83 -0.80
CA LEU A 140 -4.74 -4.32 -2.17
C LEU A 140 -5.55 -5.22 -3.12
N ALA A 141 -5.36 -6.55 -3.04
CA ALA A 141 -6.11 -7.49 -3.86
C ALA A 141 -7.61 -7.47 -3.53
N VAL A 142 -7.97 -7.43 -2.22
CA VAL A 142 -9.38 -7.31 -1.79
C VAL A 142 -10.01 -6.03 -2.35
N ALA A 143 -9.36 -4.88 -2.19
CA ALA A 143 -9.89 -3.61 -2.67
C ALA A 143 -10.02 -3.60 -4.20
N ALA A 144 -9.00 -4.08 -4.93
CA ALA A 144 -9.01 -4.14 -6.40
C ALA A 144 -10.16 -5.00 -6.93
N VAL A 145 -10.31 -6.22 -6.39
CA VAL A 145 -11.39 -7.14 -6.80
C VAL A 145 -12.77 -6.50 -6.52
N ARG A 146 -12.95 -5.88 -5.36
CA ARG A 146 -14.22 -5.24 -5.01
C ARG A 146 -14.56 -4.03 -5.87
N LEU A 147 -13.55 -3.19 -6.22
CA LEU A 147 -13.74 -2.04 -7.12
C LEU A 147 -14.30 -2.47 -8.47
N VAL A 148 -13.75 -3.54 -9.03
CA VAL A 148 -14.20 -4.05 -10.33
C VAL A 148 -15.53 -4.80 -10.23
N GLU A 149 -15.69 -5.72 -9.27
CA GLU A 149 -16.92 -6.51 -9.13
C GLU A 149 -18.16 -5.69 -8.79
N GLN A 150 -17.98 -4.56 -8.12
CA GLN A 150 -19.07 -3.62 -7.85
C GLN A 150 -19.30 -2.63 -9.01
N GLY A 151 -18.51 -2.71 -10.09
CA GLY A 151 -18.62 -1.81 -11.23
C GLY A 151 -18.25 -0.36 -10.91
N VAL A 152 -17.48 -0.14 -9.84
CA VAL A 152 -16.99 1.21 -9.47
C VAL A 152 -15.97 1.70 -10.51
N VAL A 153 -15.11 0.80 -10.98
CA VAL A 153 -14.14 1.04 -12.06
C VAL A 153 -14.07 -0.17 -13.00
N GLY A 154 -13.61 0.03 -14.22
CA GLY A 154 -13.41 -1.05 -15.19
C GLY A 154 -12.06 -1.74 -15.05
N ARG A 155 -11.02 -1.01 -14.61
CA ARG A 155 -9.67 -1.55 -14.44
C ARG A 155 -8.90 -0.90 -13.31
N VAL A 156 -8.19 -1.72 -12.53
CA VAL A 156 -7.31 -1.28 -11.44
C VAL A 156 -5.86 -1.58 -11.78
N ALA A 157 -4.95 -0.63 -11.56
CA ALA A 157 -3.52 -0.90 -11.46
C ALA A 157 -3.09 -0.96 -10.00
N ILE A 158 -2.45 -2.05 -9.59
CA ILE A 158 -1.74 -2.12 -8.32
C ILE A 158 -0.27 -1.86 -8.62
N VAL A 159 0.23 -0.70 -8.19
CA VAL A 159 1.63 -0.28 -8.35
C VAL A 159 2.34 -0.47 -7.03
N ASP A 160 3.28 -1.41 -6.99
CA ASP A 160 4.01 -1.82 -5.80
C ASP A 160 5.47 -1.37 -5.90
N CYS A 161 5.84 -0.44 -5.02
CA CYS A 161 7.19 0.12 -4.89
C CYS A 161 7.87 -0.25 -3.57
N ASP A 162 7.40 -1.29 -2.87
CA ASP A 162 8.07 -1.92 -1.74
C ASP A 162 9.36 -2.60 -2.22
N VAL A 163 10.36 -2.72 -1.35
CA VAL A 163 11.63 -3.39 -1.70
C VAL A 163 11.45 -4.89 -1.97
N HIS A 164 10.34 -5.45 -1.49
CA HIS A 164 9.97 -6.86 -1.68
C HIS A 164 8.98 -7.00 -2.85
N GLN A 165 9.05 -8.09 -3.59
CA GLN A 165 8.00 -8.37 -4.58
C GLN A 165 6.66 -8.64 -3.91
N GLY A 166 5.58 -8.04 -4.42
CA GLY A 166 4.20 -8.34 -4.00
C GLY A 166 3.69 -9.67 -4.52
N ASP A 167 4.31 -10.78 -4.08
CA ASP A 167 4.02 -12.13 -4.55
C ASP A 167 2.59 -12.58 -4.27
N GLY A 168 2.05 -12.20 -3.12
CA GLY A 168 0.65 -12.46 -2.77
C GLY A 168 -0.30 -11.72 -3.70
N THR A 169 -0.05 -10.42 -3.95
CA THR A 169 -0.85 -9.62 -4.86
C THR A 169 -0.84 -10.22 -6.27
N ALA A 170 0.33 -10.55 -6.80
CA ALA A 170 0.46 -11.17 -8.12
C ALA A 170 -0.28 -12.52 -8.20
N ALA A 171 -0.19 -13.36 -7.15
CA ALA A 171 -0.83 -14.67 -7.11
C ALA A 171 -2.37 -14.57 -7.01
N LEU A 172 -2.89 -13.65 -6.19
CA LEU A 172 -4.32 -13.50 -5.94
C LEU A 172 -5.07 -12.84 -7.10
N THR A 173 -4.36 -12.05 -7.92
CA THR A 173 -4.95 -11.38 -9.09
C THR A 173 -4.60 -12.05 -10.41
N ALA A 174 -3.91 -13.20 -10.36
CA ALA A 174 -3.55 -13.97 -11.55
C ALA A 174 -4.79 -14.31 -12.40
N GLY A 175 -4.69 -14.07 -13.71
CA GLY A 175 -5.79 -14.35 -14.64
C GLY A 175 -6.91 -13.31 -14.67
N ARG A 176 -6.79 -12.20 -13.91
CA ARG A 176 -7.72 -11.06 -13.93
C ARG A 176 -7.21 -10.00 -14.91
N PRO A 177 -7.79 -9.87 -16.12
CA PRO A 177 -7.36 -8.85 -17.10
C PRO A 177 -7.77 -7.43 -16.70
N ASP A 178 -8.69 -7.31 -15.76
CA ASP A 178 -9.23 -6.09 -15.19
C ASP A 178 -8.41 -5.58 -13.98
N ILE A 179 -7.43 -6.36 -13.51
CA ILE A 179 -6.50 -5.99 -12.43
C ILE A 179 -5.07 -6.22 -12.93
N VAL A 180 -4.34 -5.15 -13.17
CA VAL A 180 -2.95 -5.22 -13.62
C VAL A 180 -2.00 -4.89 -12.46
N THR A 181 -0.92 -5.65 -12.35
CA THR A 181 0.03 -5.54 -11.24
C THR A 181 1.42 -5.18 -11.74
N TYR A 182 2.01 -4.18 -11.14
CA TYR A 182 3.39 -3.73 -11.36
C TYR A 182 4.15 -3.87 -10.04
N SER A 183 5.34 -4.46 -10.06
CA SER A 183 6.20 -4.56 -8.88
C SER A 183 7.64 -4.23 -9.24
N ILE A 184 8.23 -3.17 -8.62
CA ILE A 184 9.65 -2.85 -8.71
C ILE A 184 10.32 -3.15 -7.37
N HIS A 185 11.24 -4.11 -7.36
CA HIS A 185 11.76 -4.69 -6.12
C HIS A 185 13.21 -5.16 -6.25
N ALA A 186 13.88 -5.37 -5.13
CA ALA A 186 15.19 -5.99 -5.11
C ALA A 186 15.07 -7.47 -5.50
N GLU A 187 15.69 -7.87 -6.61
CA GLU A 187 15.56 -9.21 -7.21
C GLU A 187 15.88 -10.35 -6.25
N LYS A 188 16.92 -10.19 -5.44
CA LYS A 188 17.40 -11.22 -4.50
C LYS A 188 16.78 -11.12 -3.11
N ASN A 189 15.82 -10.21 -2.88
CA ASN A 189 15.14 -10.08 -1.60
C ASN A 189 13.96 -11.06 -1.48
N PHE A 190 13.27 -11.05 -0.33
CA PHE A 190 12.05 -11.84 -0.12
C PHE A 190 10.96 -11.45 -1.15
N PRO A 191 10.14 -12.39 -1.59
CA PRO A 191 10.20 -13.83 -1.33
C PRO A 191 11.29 -14.52 -2.17
N ALA A 192 11.86 -15.62 -1.66
CA ALA A 192 12.87 -16.38 -2.40
C ALA A 192 12.33 -16.99 -3.70
N ARG A 193 11.05 -17.37 -3.73
CA ARG A 193 10.34 -17.79 -4.93
C ARG A 193 9.41 -16.65 -5.35
N LYS A 194 9.77 -15.99 -6.43
CA LYS A 194 8.97 -14.91 -7.02
C LYS A 194 7.68 -15.44 -7.65
N ALA A 195 6.61 -14.67 -7.53
CA ALA A 195 5.40 -14.83 -8.33
C ALA A 195 5.56 -14.12 -9.68
N ARG A 196 4.51 -14.07 -10.48
CA ARG A 196 4.49 -13.35 -11.75
C ARG A 196 3.40 -12.28 -11.71
N SER A 197 3.82 -11.03 -11.64
CA SER A 197 2.97 -9.86 -11.85
C SER A 197 2.67 -9.65 -13.34
N THR A 198 1.83 -8.69 -13.69
CA THR A 198 1.72 -8.24 -15.08
C THR A 198 3.06 -7.70 -15.56
N LEU A 199 3.77 -6.92 -14.69
CA LEU A 199 5.16 -6.52 -14.92
C LEU A 199 5.96 -6.57 -13.62
N ASP A 200 7.04 -7.33 -13.62
CA ASP A 200 8.03 -7.39 -12.54
C ASP A 200 9.34 -6.73 -12.98
N VAL A 201 9.86 -5.79 -12.18
CA VAL A 201 11.12 -5.10 -12.38
C VAL A 201 12.07 -5.46 -11.23
N GLY A 202 12.91 -6.47 -11.47
CA GLY A 202 13.90 -6.95 -10.50
C GLY A 202 15.18 -6.13 -10.55
N LEU A 203 15.47 -5.39 -9.47
CA LEU A 203 16.64 -4.55 -9.36
C LEU A 203 17.80 -5.27 -8.65
N PRO A 204 19.06 -5.05 -9.06
CA PRO A 204 20.23 -5.51 -8.30
C PRO A 204 20.28 -4.91 -6.89
N ASP A 205 20.94 -5.63 -5.95
CA ASP A 205 21.20 -5.09 -4.62
C ASP A 205 22.01 -3.78 -4.72
N GLY A 206 21.68 -2.79 -3.90
CA GLY A 206 22.40 -1.53 -3.79
C GLY A 206 22.11 -0.48 -4.87
N VAL A 207 21.09 -0.70 -5.71
CA VAL A 207 20.64 0.35 -6.65
C VAL A 207 20.27 1.61 -5.88
N ASP A 208 20.82 2.74 -6.31
CA ASP A 208 20.66 4.07 -5.76
C ASP A 208 19.46 4.84 -6.36
N ASP A 209 19.34 6.10 -5.99
CA ASP A 209 18.23 6.97 -6.42
C ASP A 209 18.14 7.07 -7.94
N ASP A 210 19.26 7.37 -8.62
CA ASP A 210 19.27 7.58 -10.07
C ASP A 210 18.91 6.30 -10.82
N GLY A 211 19.50 5.17 -10.43
CA GLY A 211 19.22 3.87 -11.03
C GLY A 211 17.75 3.45 -10.82
N TYR A 212 17.24 3.62 -9.60
CA TYR A 212 15.85 3.29 -9.28
C TYR A 212 14.85 4.15 -10.06
N LEU A 213 15.05 5.47 -10.07
CA LEU A 213 14.14 6.40 -10.72
C LEU A 213 14.14 6.25 -12.24
N ALA A 214 15.31 5.97 -12.83
CA ALA A 214 15.42 5.69 -14.26
C ALA A 214 14.63 4.44 -14.66
N GLU A 215 14.78 3.33 -13.92
CA GLU A 215 14.04 2.10 -14.17
C GLU A 215 12.54 2.26 -13.92
N LEU A 216 12.14 2.95 -12.84
CA LEU A 216 10.75 3.23 -12.54
C LEU A 216 10.09 4.04 -13.68
N ALA A 217 10.73 5.10 -14.15
CA ALA A 217 10.23 5.92 -15.25
C ALA A 217 10.14 5.14 -16.56
N ALA A 218 11.19 4.37 -16.89
CA ALA A 218 11.27 3.61 -18.13
C ALA A 218 10.24 2.48 -18.24
N THR A 219 9.83 1.91 -17.09
CA THR A 219 8.94 0.73 -17.07
C THR A 219 7.51 1.06 -16.68
N LEU A 220 7.28 1.95 -15.70
CA LEU A 220 5.92 2.29 -15.25
C LEU A 220 5.19 3.19 -16.26
N THR A 221 5.89 4.09 -16.95
CA THR A 221 5.27 4.95 -17.97
C THR A 221 4.57 4.15 -19.07
N PRO A 222 5.26 3.26 -19.82
CA PRO A 222 4.62 2.44 -20.84
C PRO A 222 3.60 1.46 -20.26
N PHE A 223 3.81 0.96 -19.04
CA PHE A 223 2.84 0.09 -18.36
C PHE A 223 1.48 0.78 -18.17
N LEU A 224 1.47 2.01 -17.67
CA LEU A 224 0.23 2.77 -17.48
C LEU A 224 -0.42 3.15 -18.82
N ASP A 225 0.37 3.46 -19.85
CA ASP A 225 -0.12 3.80 -21.19
C ASP A 225 -0.74 2.59 -21.91
N GLU A 226 -0.18 1.40 -21.73
CA GLU A 226 -0.70 0.16 -22.31
C GLU A 226 -2.00 -0.28 -21.63
N HIS A 227 -2.00 -0.29 -20.30
CA HIS A 227 -3.09 -0.89 -19.55
C HIS A 227 -4.25 0.07 -19.25
N ARG A 228 -4.02 1.37 -19.26
CA ARG A 228 -5.04 2.43 -19.06
C ARG A 228 -5.99 2.13 -17.90
N PRO A 229 -5.48 2.02 -16.67
CA PRO A 229 -6.34 1.79 -15.50
C PRO A 229 -7.21 3.02 -15.21
N ASP A 230 -8.27 2.83 -14.43
CA ASP A 230 -9.13 3.93 -13.93
C ASP A 230 -8.64 4.46 -12.58
N ILE A 231 -7.84 3.69 -11.85
CA ILE A 231 -7.27 4.03 -10.54
C ILE A 231 -5.95 3.30 -10.30
N ILE A 232 -5.06 3.94 -9.54
CA ILE A 232 -3.85 3.32 -9.00
C ILE A 232 -4.06 3.01 -7.50
N LEU A 233 -3.96 1.73 -7.11
CA LEU A 233 -3.72 1.34 -5.73
C LEU A 233 -2.21 1.27 -5.53
N TYR A 234 -1.67 2.19 -4.73
CA TYR A 234 -0.24 2.38 -4.59
C TYR A 234 0.28 1.81 -3.27
N GLN A 235 1.14 0.78 -3.35
CA GLN A 235 1.90 0.29 -2.22
C GLN A 235 3.18 1.14 -2.08
N ALA A 236 3.16 2.04 -1.08
CA ALA A 236 4.18 3.06 -0.87
C ALA A 236 5.19 2.65 0.23
N GLY A 237 5.65 1.40 0.23
CA GLY A 237 6.67 0.92 1.16
C GLY A 237 7.91 1.83 1.13
N VAL A 238 8.46 2.13 2.32
CA VAL A 238 9.66 2.98 2.46
C VAL A 238 10.93 2.16 2.73
N ASP A 239 10.85 0.87 2.58
CA ASP A 239 11.95 -0.08 2.78
C ASP A 239 12.96 -0.19 1.61
N PRO A 240 12.80 0.47 0.43
CA PRO A 240 13.91 0.74 -0.45
C PRO A 240 14.99 1.67 0.13
N PHE A 241 14.72 2.31 1.27
CA PHE A 241 15.63 3.21 1.98
C PHE A 241 16.94 2.52 2.38
N VAL A 242 18.07 3.21 2.22
CA VAL A 242 19.43 2.67 2.39
C VAL A 242 19.70 2.06 3.78
N GLU A 243 19.06 2.57 4.83
CA GLU A 243 19.22 2.07 6.20
C GLU A 243 18.09 1.12 6.63
N ASP A 244 17.24 0.66 5.70
CA ASP A 244 16.20 -0.28 6.06
C ASP A 244 16.80 -1.65 6.38
N ARG A 245 16.36 -2.27 7.48
CA ARG A 245 16.94 -3.53 7.98
C ARG A 245 16.62 -4.74 7.12
N LEU A 246 15.54 -4.69 6.34
CA LEU A 246 15.09 -5.76 5.46
C LEU A 246 15.24 -5.37 3.99
N GLY A 247 15.58 -4.10 3.72
CA GLY A 247 15.84 -3.57 2.40
C GLY A 247 17.17 -4.08 1.81
N ARG A 248 17.28 -4.03 0.49
CA ARG A 248 18.51 -4.32 -0.28
C ARG A 248 18.81 -3.27 -1.33
N LEU A 249 18.02 -2.20 -1.38
CA LEU A 249 18.25 -1.03 -2.23
C LEU A 249 18.92 0.09 -1.42
N SER A 250 19.33 1.16 -2.07
CA SER A 250 20.10 2.23 -1.44
C SER A 250 19.50 3.62 -1.71
N LEU A 251 18.16 3.72 -1.68
CA LEU A 251 17.50 5.01 -1.83
C LEU A 251 17.75 5.90 -0.62
N THR A 252 18.05 7.16 -0.90
CA THR A 252 18.09 8.20 0.11
C THR A 252 16.68 8.70 0.46
N ARG A 253 16.58 9.62 1.42
CA ARG A 253 15.31 10.31 1.69
C ARG A 253 14.85 11.12 0.48
N GLU A 254 15.77 11.76 -0.19
CA GLU A 254 15.56 12.53 -1.42
C GLU A 254 15.09 11.63 -2.56
N GLY A 255 15.66 10.41 -2.68
CA GLY A 255 15.23 9.39 -3.63
C GLY A 255 13.81 8.91 -3.38
N LEU A 256 13.42 8.68 -2.12
CA LEU A 256 12.03 8.35 -1.78
C LEU A 256 11.09 9.49 -2.16
N ILE A 257 11.44 10.75 -1.85
CA ILE A 257 10.64 11.93 -2.24
C ILE A 257 10.51 12.03 -3.76
N ALA A 258 11.61 11.81 -4.50
CA ALA A 258 11.60 11.84 -5.96
C ALA A 258 10.74 10.72 -6.56
N ARG A 259 10.72 9.54 -5.94
CA ARG A 259 9.82 8.43 -6.30
C ARG A 259 8.36 8.87 -6.19
N GLU A 260 7.96 9.44 -5.07
CA GLU A 260 6.56 9.90 -4.87
C GLU A 260 6.17 11.00 -5.86
N LYS A 261 7.10 11.92 -6.17
CA LYS A 261 6.87 12.94 -7.20
C LYS A 261 6.65 12.31 -8.56
N LEU A 262 7.47 11.32 -8.94
CA LEU A 262 7.33 10.63 -10.22
C LEU A 262 6.00 9.87 -10.32
N ILE A 263 5.61 9.13 -9.27
CA ILE A 263 4.29 8.46 -9.22
C ILE A 263 3.15 9.47 -9.39
N ALA A 264 3.20 10.56 -8.65
CA ALA A 264 2.18 11.61 -8.72
C ALA A 264 2.13 12.28 -10.11
N ASP A 265 3.29 12.62 -10.69
CA ASP A 265 3.37 13.25 -12.02
C ASP A 265 2.84 12.31 -13.12
N LEU A 266 3.15 11.00 -13.05
CA LEU A 266 2.62 10.01 -13.99
C LEU A 266 1.10 9.82 -13.86
N ALA A 267 0.59 9.82 -12.63
CA ALA A 267 -0.84 9.76 -12.36
C ALA A 267 -1.56 11.03 -12.85
N LEU A 268 -1.02 12.20 -12.51
CA LEU A 268 -1.58 13.50 -12.90
C LEU A 268 -1.67 13.66 -14.43
N ALA A 269 -0.59 13.30 -15.14
CA ALA A 269 -0.55 13.37 -16.61
C ALA A 269 -1.62 12.50 -17.30
N ARG A 270 -2.15 11.48 -16.60
CA ARG A 270 -3.18 10.54 -17.11
C ARG A 270 -4.55 10.74 -16.48
N GLY A 271 -4.68 11.72 -15.59
CA GLY A 271 -5.90 11.92 -14.86
C GLY A 271 -6.25 10.77 -13.89
N LEU A 272 -5.29 9.98 -13.43
CA LEU A 272 -5.50 8.82 -12.56
C LEU A 272 -5.59 9.20 -11.09
N PRO A 273 -6.63 8.79 -10.37
CA PRO A 273 -6.66 8.87 -8.92
C PRO A 273 -5.70 7.85 -8.29
N VAL A 274 -5.16 8.20 -7.11
CA VAL A 274 -4.21 7.37 -6.37
C VAL A 274 -4.70 7.09 -4.96
N ALA A 275 -4.88 5.82 -4.62
CA ALA A 275 -5.11 5.36 -3.25
C ALA A 275 -3.81 4.76 -2.71
N SER A 276 -3.15 5.46 -1.79
CA SER A 276 -1.87 5.06 -1.22
C SER A 276 -2.04 4.23 0.05
N THR A 277 -1.19 3.21 0.22
CA THR A 277 -1.05 2.42 1.45
C THR A 277 0.36 2.52 2.00
N VAL A 278 0.52 2.22 3.30
CA VAL A 278 1.80 2.42 3.99
C VAL A 278 2.88 1.41 3.55
N GLY A 279 2.56 0.12 3.46
CA GLY A 279 3.55 -0.90 3.07
C GLY A 279 4.70 -1.12 4.07
N GLY A 280 5.84 -1.60 3.55
CA GLY A 280 7.06 -1.90 4.29
C GLY A 280 7.79 -0.68 4.85
N GLY A 281 8.75 -0.94 5.71
CA GLY A 281 9.58 0.02 6.44
C GLY A 281 9.98 -0.57 7.78
N TYR A 282 11.27 -0.90 7.94
CA TYR A 282 11.79 -1.70 9.04
C TYR A 282 13.07 -1.07 9.62
N GLY A 283 13.17 -1.08 10.94
CA GLY A 283 14.29 -0.51 11.65
C GLY A 283 14.00 -0.43 13.16
N ASP A 284 14.95 0.06 13.93
CA ASP A 284 14.77 0.22 15.37
C ASP A 284 14.11 1.55 15.72
N ASP A 285 14.31 2.59 14.91
CA ASP A 285 13.69 3.89 15.08
C ASP A 285 12.33 3.95 14.36
N VAL A 286 11.28 3.68 15.12
CA VAL A 286 9.88 3.72 14.64
C VAL A 286 9.47 5.13 14.20
N MET A 287 10.00 6.18 14.82
CA MET A 287 9.67 7.55 14.46
C MET A 287 10.28 7.92 13.11
N ALA A 288 11.54 7.59 12.86
CA ALA A 288 12.19 7.81 11.56
C ALA A 288 11.47 7.06 10.42
N ILE A 289 10.98 5.84 10.67
CA ILE A 289 10.15 5.10 9.71
C ILE A 289 8.83 5.84 9.44
N ALA A 290 8.15 6.25 10.51
CA ALA A 290 6.88 6.98 10.40
C ALA A 290 7.03 8.32 9.66
N GLU A 291 8.12 9.05 9.90
CA GLU A 291 8.43 10.31 9.20
C GLU A 291 8.61 10.10 7.69
N ARG A 292 9.26 9.00 7.25
CA ARG A 292 9.38 8.65 5.83
C ARG A 292 8.00 8.41 5.19
N HIS A 293 7.12 7.65 5.86
CA HIS A 293 5.75 7.44 5.37
C HIS A 293 4.93 8.73 5.31
N VAL A 294 5.04 9.57 6.35
CA VAL A 294 4.35 10.87 6.35
C VAL A 294 4.88 11.78 5.23
N THR A 295 6.20 11.78 5.00
CA THR A 295 6.81 12.50 3.88
C THR A 295 6.28 11.99 2.54
N ALA A 296 6.14 10.69 2.35
CA ALA A 296 5.55 10.10 1.15
C ALA A 296 4.10 10.59 0.93
N ILE A 297 3.24 10.47 1.96
CA ILE A 297 1.85 10.93 1.89
C ILE A 297 1.77 12.44 1.57
N GLN A 298 2.60 13.26 2.21
CA GLN A 298 2.63 14.71 1.96
C GLN A 298 3.09 15.03 0.55
N THR A 299 4.15 14.38 0.06
CA THR A 299 4.67 14.59 -1.30
C THR A 299 3.63 14.25 -2.36
N LEU A 300 2.89 13.15 -2.18
CA LEU A 300 1.76 12.81 -3.05
C LEU A 300 0.66 13.87 -2.96
N GLY A 301 0.33 14.33 -1.73
CA GLY A 301 -0.69 15.34 -1.49
C GLY A 301 -0.37 16.68 -2.15
N GLU A 302 0.85 17.17 -1.99
CA GLU A 302 1.31 18.42 -2.60
C GLU A 302 1.21 18.42 -4.13
N ARG A 303 1.33 17.25 -4.77
CA ARG A 303 1.27 17.10 -6.22
C ARG A 303 -0.14 16.86 -6.74
N LEU A 304 -0.92 16.01 -6.09
CA LEU A 304 -2.21 15.51 -6.60
C LEU A 304 -3.42 16.33 -6.15
N SER A 305 -3.32 17.07 -5.03
CA SER A 305 -4.45 17.87 -4.54
C SER A 305 -4.68 19.17 -5.33
N HIS A 306 -3.89 19.45 -6.35
CA HIS A 306 -4.11 20.58 -7.28
C HIS A 306 -5.04 20.21 -8.45
N ARG A 307 -5.69 19.04 -8.42
CA ARG A 307 -6.70 18.68 -9.40
C ARG A 307 -7.88 19.62 -9.28
N ASN A 308 -8.03 20.51 -10.24
CA ASN A 308 -9.26 21.28 -10.41
C ASN A 308 -10.29 20.35 -11.09
N PRO A 309 -11.40 19.94 -10.43
CA PRO A 309 -12.41 19.07 -11.04
C PRO A 309 -12.98 19.62 -12.36
N ALA A 310 -12.86 20.94 -12.58
CA ALA A 310 -13.38 21.63 -13.76
C ALA A 310 -12.54 21.42 -15.04
N GLU A 311 -11.33 20.85 -14.97
CA GLU A 311 -10.48 20.62 -16.15
C GLU A 311 -10.63 19.18 -16.74
N ALA A 312 -11.40 18.32 -16.10
CA ALA A 312 -11.64 16.94 -16.55
C ALA A 312 -12.82 16.80 -17.56
N GLU A 313 -13.57 17.87 -17.81
CA GLU A 313 -14.73 17.89 -18.74
C GLU A 313 -14.48 18.67 -20.04
N ALA A 314 -13.21 19.01 -20.37
CA ALA A 314 -12.88 19.76 -21.58
C ALA A 314 -12.15 18.84 -22.63
#